data_9f0184939c8092ad5584eec80015afe6
#
_entry.id   9f0184939c8092ad5584eec80015afe6
#
_cell.length_a   1.000
_cell.length_b   1.000
_cell.length_c   1.000
_cell.angle_alpha   90.00
_cell.angle_beta   90.00
_cell.angle_gamma   90.00
#
_symmetry.space_group_name_H-M   'P 1'
#
loop_
_entity.id
_entity.type
_entity.pdbx_description
1 polymer ?
#
loop_
_entity_poly.entity_id
_entity_poly.type
_entity_poly.pdbx_seq_one_letter_code
_entity_poly.pdbx_strand_id
1 'polypeptide(L)'
;MDKNAIKKFAVWARTELIARVSLKGVEYGITEDNIEDANADSVGGKVLTADEKKQRQALIAEINDKGYKQVMEEVAYTWFNRFSALRFMEVNGYLPSHVRVFTDEENNFKPQIITEAIHLDLDGLDMEKVYELKDAEKTEELYKYLLIVQCNALNKILPGMFQKIADYTELLLPDNLLREGSVIQQMIELIPEDDWKDAVQIIGWLYQYYNSEKKDDVFAALKKNVKITKENIPAATQLFTPDWIVRYMVENSLGRLWLEGHPDVKEQLFPTEEEQSAYAAGNRDPEDTKWHYYLEEAEQEPEVQAQLAEIRKEYATLTPDQLKVIDPCSGSGHILAYMFDVLMKIYESYGYTTREAVASIVENNLYGLDIDDRAAQLAYFAVMMKARQYDRRFFSRGIQPHVYAIVESNHVDKFAVDYFCNGDAKLTAAMDIIIKELHDAKEYGSILTVTPQDWSALYDRFAEITEDINMSRDTALRLSLIHI
;
A
#
# COMPACT_ATOMS: atom_id res chain seq x y z
N MET A 1 20.09 8.68 0.92
CA MET A 1 18.87 8.64 1.75
C MET A 1 19.24 8.86 3.21
N ASP A 2 18.77 9.94 3.80
CA ASP A 2 19.00 10.29 5.22
C ASP A 2 17.96 9.64 6.14
N LYS A 3 18.29 8.46 6.68
CA LYS A 3 17.40 7.71 7.58
C LYS A 3 17.09 8.46 8.88
N ASN A 4 17.98 9.34 9.36
CA ASN A 4 17.74 10.12 10.58
C ASN A 4 16.69 11.21 10.33
N ALA A 5 16.76 11.87 9.19
CA ALA A 5 15.75 12.85 8.77
C ALA A 5 14.37 12.18 8.62
N ILE A 6 14.30 11.04 7.94
CA ILE A 6 13.07 10.27 7.77
C ILE A 6 12.49 9.84 9.12
N LYS A 7 13.33 9.32 10.03
CA LYS A 7 12.91 8.93 11.38
C LYS A 7 12.36 10.11 12.17
N LYS A 8 13.09 11.24 12.19
CA LYS A 8 12.66 12.45 12.88
C LYS A 8 11.28 12.91 12.41
N PHE A 9 11.08 12.94 11.09
CA PHE A 9 9.80 13.31 10.50
C PHE A 9 8.70 12.31 10.87
N ALA A 10 8.89 11.02 10.62
CA ALA A 10 7.84 10.02 10.76
C ALA A 10 7.32 9.87 12.20
N VAL A 11 8.23 9.88 13.19
CA VAL A 11 7.88 9.81 14.61
C VAL A 11 7.08 11.05 15.03
N TRP A 12 7.55 12.24 14.67
CA TRP A 12 6.85 13.49 14.95
C TRP A 12 5.49 13.56 14.23
N ALA A 13 5.44 13.20 12.96
CA ALA A 13 4.23 13.25 12.14
C ALA A 13 3.12 12.36 12.69
N ARG A 14 3.45 11.19 13.26
CA ARG A 14 2.48 10.33 13.92
C ARG A 14 1.75 11.05 15.04
N THR A 15 2.49 11.63 15.96
CA THR A 15 1.94 12.34 17.11
C THR A 15 1.11 13.56 16.66
N GLU A 16 1.65 14.34 15.73
CA GLU A 16 0.99 15.53 15.20
C GLU A 16 -0.30 15.20 14.44
N LEU A 17 -0.29 14.19 13.55
CA LEU A 17 -1.48 13.78 12.82
C LEU A 17 -2.58 13.24 13.72
N ILE A 18 -2.25 12.41 14.72
CA ILE A 18 -3.25 11.91 15.67
C ILE A 18 -3.88 13.08 16.42
N ALA A 19 -3.09 14.05 16.87
CA ALA A 19 -3.59 15.24 17.56
C ALA A 19 -4.49 16.10 16.65
N ARG A 20 -4.11 16.32 15.38
CA ARG A 20 -4.89 17.12 14.43
C ARG A 20 -6.17 16.45 13.98
N VAL A 21 -6.15 15.14 13.74
CA VAL A 21 -7.34 14.34 13.44
C VAL A 21 -8.32 14.36 14.63
N SER A 22 -7.80 14.18 15.86
CA SER A 22 -8.60 14.26 17.08
C SER A 22 -9.23 15.64 17.28
N LEU A 23 -8.47 16.72 17.03
CA LEU A 23 -8.98 18.08 17.08
C LEU A 23 -10.10 18.31 16.05
N LYS A 24 -9.95 17.73 14.86
CA LYS A 24 -11.01 17.78 13.83
C LYS A 24 -12.27 17.03 14.29
N GLY A 25 -12.11 15.90 14.99
CA GLY A 25 -13.23 15.19 15.63
C GLY A 25 -14.04 16.04 16.60
N VAL A 26 -13.36 16.89 17.38
CA VAL A 26 -14.02 17.83 18.32
C VAL A 26 -14.96 18.79 17.60
N GLU A 27 -14.60 19.27 16.42
CA GLU A 27 -15.46 20.16 15.61
C GLU A 27 -16.78 19.49 15.21
N TYR A 28 -16.79 18.16 15.18
CA TYR A 28 -17.97 17.34 14.90
C TYR A 28 -18.60 16.72 16.15
N GLY A 29 -18.29 17.25 17.35
CA GLY A 29 -18.84 16.79 18.63
C GLY A 29 -18.42 15.39 19.02
N ILE A 30 -17.19 14.98 18.64
CA ILE A 30 -16.65 13.65 18.91
C ILE A 30 -15.33 13.80 19.69
N THR A 31 -15.33 13.35 20.93
CA THR A 31 -14.14 13.28 21.80
C THR A 31 -14.03 11.88 22.40
N GLU A 32 -12.91 11.57 23.07
CA GLU A 32 -12.72 10.29 23.76
C GLU A 32 -13.79 10.06 24.84
N ASP A 33 -14.16 11.12 25.55
CA ASP A 33 -15.06 11.03 26.72
C ASP A 33 -16.53 11.24 26.37
N ASN A 34 -16.84 11.90 25.24
CA ASN A 34 -18.20 12.25 24.87
C ASN A 34 -18.40 12.29 23.35
N ILE A 35 -19.50 11.71 22.92
CA ILE A 35 -19.98 11.78 21.54
C ILE A 35 -21.38 12.39 21.55
N GLU A 36 -21.57 13.54 20.87
CA GLU A 36 -22.87 14.14 20.69
C GLU A 36 -23.78 13.27 19.81
N ASP A 37 -25.10 13.47 19.92
CA ASP A 37 -26.10 12.68 19.19
C ASP A 37 -25.70 12.44 17.73
N ALA A 38 -25.69 11.16 17.33
CA ALA A 38 -25.31 10.75 15.96
C ALA A 38 -26.22 11.34 14.87
N ASN A 39 -27.48 11.67 15.22
CA ASN A 39 -28.49 12.22 14.33
C ASN A 39 -28.60 13.74 14.41
N ALA A 40 -27.69 14.42 15.12
CA ALA A 40 -27.72 15.86 15.26
C ALA A 40 -27.66 16.57 13.90
N ASP A 41 -28.51 17.56 13.69
CA ASP A 41 -28.50 18.41 12.48
C ASP A 41 -27.42 19.49 12.54
N SER A 42 -26.96 19.81 13.75
CA SER A 42 -25.91 20.79 13.99
C SER A 42 -25.05 20.36 15.18
N VAL A 43 -23.78 20.70 15.15
CA VAL A 43 -22.79 20.44 16.20
C VAL A 43 -21.96 21.70 16.42
N GLY A 44 -21.80 22.13 17.67
CA GLY A 44 -21.00 23.30 18.01
C GLY A 44 -21.45 24.59 17.30
N GLY A 45 -22.74 24.69 16.92
CA GLY A 45 -23.29 25.82 16.18
C GLY A 45 -23.12 25.75 14.66
N LYS A 46 -22.42 24.72 14.13
CA LYS A 46 -22.29 24.42 12.70
C LYS A 46 -23.44 23.53 12.25
N VAL A 47 -24.21 23.94 11.23
CA VAL A 47 -25.20 23.09 10.55
C VAL A 47 -24.45 22.11 9.64
N LEU A 48 -24.73 20.82 9.78
CA LEU A 48 -24.10 19.77 9.01
C LEU A 48 -24.80 19.56 7.66
N THR A 49 -24.03 19.39 6.61
CA THR A 49 -24.54 18.96 5.30
C THR A 49 -25.03 17.50 5.37
N ALA A 50 -25.77 17.05 4.36
CA ALA A 50 -26.24 15.67 4.28
C ALA A 50 -25.06 14.67 4.26
N ASP A 51 -23.97 15.00 3.53
CA ASP A 51 -22.77 14.17 3.45
C ASP A 51 -22.01 14.17 4.77
N GLU A 52 -21.84 15.33 5.42
CA GLU A 52 -21.22 15.40 6.75
C GLU A 52 -21.96 14.59 7.81
N LYS A 53 -23.30 14.60 7.78
CA LYS A 53 -24.12 13.77 8.67
C LYS A 53 -23.85 12.27 8.45
N LYS A 54 -23.86 11.83 7.19
CA LYS A 54 -23.60 10.44 6.82
C LYS A 54 -22.19 10.00 7.24
N GLN A 55 -21.19 10.82 6.94
CA GLN A 55 -19.79 10.57 7.31
C GLN A 55 -19.61 10.54 8.83
N ARG A 56 -20.25 11.45 9.55
CA ARG A 56 -20.22 11.50 11.02
C ARG A 56 -20.87 10.26 11.65
N GLN A 57 -22.00 9.80 11.12
CA GLN A 57 -22.66 8.58 11.58
C GLN A 57 -21.77 7.35 11.37
N ALA A 58 -21.10 7.25 10.22
CA ALA A 58 -20.14 6.18 9.96
C ALA A 58 -18.94 6.23 10.91
N LEU A 59 -18.41 7.42 11.21
CA LEU A 59 -17.33 7.61 12.19
C LEU A 59 -17.74 7.14 13.59
N ILE A 60 -18.94 7.51 14.03
CA ILE A 60 -19.46 7.11 15.35
C ILE A 60 -19.65 5.60 15.41
N ALA A 61 -20.13 4.97 14.35
CA ALA A 61 -20.27 3.52 14.27
C ALA A 61 -18.90 2.81 14.41
N GLU A 62 -17.89 3.28 13.70
CA GLU A 62 -16.52 2.72 13.80
C GLU A 62 -15.91 2.93 15.20
N ILE A 63 -16.14 4.09 15.81
CA ILE A 63 -15.66 4.35 17.18
C ILE A 63 -16.32 3.43 18.19
N ASN A 64 -17.61 3.14 18.03
CA ASN A 64 -18.34 2.21 18.89
C ASN A 64 -17.84 0.76 18.73
N ASP A 65 -17.38 0.38 17.54
CA ASP A 65 -16.86 -0.96 17.27
C ASP A 65 -15.41 -1.11 17.73
N LYS A 66 -14.53 -0.19 17.33
CA LYS A 66 -13.07 -0.31 17.52
C LYS A 66 -12.50 0.52 18.68
N GLY A 67 -13.23 1.50 19.17
CA GLY A 67 -12.78 2.47 20.14
C GLY A 67 -12.17 3.74 19.53
N TYR A 68 -12.32 4.86 20.24
CA TYR A 68 -11.91 6.19 19.78
C TYR A 68 -10.43 6.29 19.38
N LYS A 69 -9.53 5.83 20.26
CA LYS A 69 -8.08 5.93 20.03
C LYS A 69 -7.64 5.20 18.77
N GLN A 70 -8.19 4.01 18.56
CA GLN A 70 -7.83 3.20 17.42
C GLN A 70 -8.30 3.86 16.11
N VAL A 71 -9.54 4.33 16.05
CA VAL A 71 -10.09 5.00 14.86
C VAL A 71 -9.31 6.28 14.53
N MET A 72 -8.97 7.11 15.52
CA MET A 72 -8.17 8.31 15.30
C MET A 72 -6.77 7.98 14.78
N GLU A 73 -6.15 6.92 15.32
CA GLU A 73 -4.85 6.43 14.83
C GLU A 73 -4.95 5.90 13.38
N GLU A 74 -5.99 5.14 13.05
CA GLU A 74 -6.21 4.63 11.69
C GLU A 74 -6.39 5.74 10.67
N VAL A 75 -7.18 6.78 10.99
CA VAL A 75 -7.37 7.94 10.11
C VAL A 75 -6.08 8.74 9.95
N ALA A 76 -5.36 9.00 11.05
CA ALA A 76 -4.08 9.70 11.01
C ALA A 76 -3.06 8.97 10.13
N TYR A 77 -3.00 7.65 10.25
CA TYR A 77 -2.15 6.82 9.42
C TYR A 77 -2.55 6.82 7.94
N THR A 78 -3.84 6.82 7.66
CA THR A 78 -4.35 6.90 6.28
C THR A 78 -3.88 8.18 5.60
N TRP A 79 -3.96 9.32 6.28
CA TRP A 79 -3.44 10.57 5.76
C TRP A 79 -1.92 10.59 5.63
N PHE A 80 -1.21 10.03 6.61
CA PHE A 80 0.25 9.87 6.51
C PHE A 80 0.67 9.10 5.26
N ASN A 81 0.02 7.97 4.98
CA ASN A 81 0.30 7.16 3.80
C ASN A 81 -0.01 7.91 2.51
N ARG A 82 -1.15 8.60 2.45
CA ARG A 82 -1.54 9.40 1.27
C ARG A 82 -0.58 10.55 1.00
N PHE A 83 -0.18 11.28 2.04
CA PHE A 83 0.81 12.35 1.88
C PHE A 83 2.16 11.80 1.42
N SER A 84 2.61 10.70 1.97
CA SER A 84 3.85 10.03 1.56
C SER A 84 3.79 9.56 0.11
N ALA A 85 2.68 8.94 -0.31
CA ALA A 85 2.48 8.50 -1.68
C ALA A 85 2.41 9.66 -2.67
N LEU A 86 1.65 10.71 -2.36
CA LEU A 86 1.56 11.91 -3.20
C LEU A 86 2.93 12.60 -3.32
N ARG A 87 3.69 12.68 -2.22
CA ARG A 87 5.04 13.26 -2.26
C ARG A 87 5.97 12.46 -3.14
N PHE A 88 5.96 11.15 -3.01
CA PHE A 88 6.75 10.28 -3.88
C PHE A 88 6.36 10.48 -5.36
N MET A 89 5.07 10.51 -5.66
CA MET A 89 4.59 10.66 -7.04
C MET A 89 4.91 12.04 -7.62
N GLU A 90 4.79 13.13 -6.85
CA GLU A 90 5.09 14.46 -7.37
C GLU A 90 6.59 14.65 -7.67
N VAL A 91 7.47 14.17 -6.77
CA VAL A 91 8.93 14.28 -6.96
C VAL A 91 9.38 13.48 -8.18
N ASN A 92 8.81 12.31 -8.41
CA ASN A 92 9.16 11.45 -9.54
C ASN A 92 8.38 11.75 -10.83
N GLY A 93 7.49 12.76 -10.82
CA GLY A 93 6.68 13.11 -12.00
C GLY A 93 5.67 12.02 -12.40
N TYR A 94 5.14 11.28 -11.43
CA TYR A 94 4.19 10.17 -11.68
C TYR A 94 2.73 10.57 -11.54
N LEU A 95 2.45 11.79 -11.09
CA LEU A 95 1.08 12.32 -11.08
C LEU A 95 0.57 12.50 -12.52
N PRO A 96 -0.61 11.97 -12.86
CA PRO A 96 -1.17 12.12 -14.21
C PRO A 96 -1.38 13.56 -14.67
N SER A 97 -1.69 14.45 -13.74
CA SER A 97 -1.86 15.90 -13.98
C SER A 97 -0.54 16.62 -14.29
N HIS A 98 0.60 16.02 -13.95
CA HIS A 98 1.92 16.67 -13.95
C HIS A 98 2.00 17.96 -13.11
N VAL A 99 1.04 18.18 -12.21
CA VAL A 99 0.98 19.33 -11.31
C VAL A 99 1.35 18.89 -9.90
N ARG A 100 2.30 19.58 -9.28
CA ARG A 100 2.77 19.26 -7.92
C ARG A 100 1.72 19.64 -6.87
N VAL A 101 1.52 18.77 -5.91
CA VAL A 101 0.45 18.87 -4.90
C VAL A 101 0.91 19.61 -3.65
N PHE A 102 2.21 19.57 -3.33
CA PHE A 102 2.80 20.13 -2.11
C PHE A 102 3.80 21.24 -2.37
N THR A 103 4.46 21.22 -3.51
CA THR A 103 5.55 22.14 -3.83
C THR A 103 5.36 22.82 -5.18
N ASP A 104 6.22 23.78 -5.46
CA ASP A 104 6.50 24.27 -6.81
C ASP A 104 7.61 23.42 -7.47
N GLU A 105 8.00 23.79 -8.69
CA GLU A 105 9.05 23.08 -9.43
C GLU A 105 10.46 23.20 -8.79
N GLU A 106 10.66 24.23 -7.97
CA GLU A 106 11.92 24.46 -7.24
C GLU A 106 11.91 23.80 -5.84
N ASN A 107 10.92 22.97 -5.55
CA ASN A 107 10.72 22.32 -4.26
C ASN A 107 10.44 23.28 -3.09
N ASN A 108 9.97 24.50 -3.35
CA ASN A 108 9.48 25.37 -2.28
C ASN A 108 8.09 24.92 -1.83
N PHE A 109 7.76 25.15 -0.57
CA PHE A 109 6.42 24.92 -0.03
C PHE A 109 5.39 25.89 -0.58
N LYS A 110 5.08 25.72 -1.86
CA LYS A 110 4.09 26.49 -2.63
C LYS A 110 3.35 25.51 -3.53
N PRO A 111 2.24 24.90 -3.06
CA PRO A 111 1.53 23.89 -3.83
C PRO A 111 1.10 24.41 -5.20
N GLN A 112 1.71 23.87 -6.26
CA GLN A 112 1.41 24.25 -7.65
C GLN A 112 -0.06 24.00 -7.99
N ILE A 113 -0.68 22.98 -7.36
CA ILE A 113 -2.08 22.64 -7.56
C ILE A 113 -3.03 23.81 -7.22
N ILE A 114 -2.66 24.73 -6.34
CA ILE A 114 -3.45 25.92 -6.00
C ILE A 114 -3.37 26.96 -7.12
N THR A 115 -2.16 27.20 -7.64
CA THR A 115 -1.94 28.18 -8.71
C THR A 115 -2.55 27.72 -10.02
N GLU A 116 -2.46 26.44 -10.31
CA GLU A 116 -3.00 25.81 -11.51
C GLU A 116 -4.48 25.35 -11.38
N ALA A 117 -5.15 25.65 -10.26
CA ALA A 117 -6.49 25.14 -9.95
C ALA A 117 -7.52 25.32 -11.06
N ILE A 118 -7.46 26.45 -11.77
CA ILE A 118 -8.40 26.77 -12.87
C ILE A 118 -8.05 26.06 -14.20
N HIS A 119 -6.89 25.46 -14.30
CA HIS A 119 -6.39 24.75 -15.49
C HIS A 119 -6.30 23.23 -15.26
N LEU A 120 -6.63 22.76 -14.06
CA LEU A 120 -6.58 21.34 -13.73
C LEU A 120 -7.63 20.55 -14.50
N ASP A 121 -7.20 19.44 -15.07
CA ASP A 121 -8.07 18.40 -15.62
C ASP A 121 -8.00 17.18 -14.69
N LEU A 122 -8.85 17.15 -13.67
CA LEU A 122 -8.97 16.05 -12.72
C LEU A 122 -10.40 15.51 -12.73
N ASP A 123 -10.51 14.19 -12.73
CA ASP A 123 -11.80 13.54 -12.64
C ASP A 123 -12.52 13.88 -11.33
N GLY A 124 -13.76 14.32 -11.45
CA GLY A 124 -14.57 14.75 -10.31
C GLY A 124 -14.29 16.17 -9.81
N LEU A 125 -13.45 16.95 -10.51
CA LEU A 125 -13.23 18.36 -10.18
C LEU A 125 -14.44 19.20 -10.59
N ASP A 126 -15.04 19.88 -9.61
CA ASP A 126 -16.09 20.87 -9.81
C ASP A 126 -15.47 22.27 -9.95
N MET A 127 -15.47 22.78 -11.18
CA MET A 127 -14.90 24.10 -11.47
C MET A 127 -15.69 25.24 -10.87
N GLU A 128 -17.00 25.10 -10.70
CA GLU A 128 -17.84 26.12 -10.06
C GLU A 128 -17.39 26.31 -8.60
N LYS A 129 -17.19 25.21 -7.88
CA LYS A 129 -16.65 25.22 -6.52
C LYS A 129 -15.23 25.80 -6.44
N VAL A 130 -14.38 25.52 -7.44
CA VAL A 130 -13.02 26.10 -7.50
C VAL A 130 -13.10 27.62 -7.61
N TYR A 131 -13.95 28.17 -8.51
CA TYR A 131 -14.12 29.60 -8.65
C TYR A 131 -14.71 30.22 -7.40
N GLU A 132 -15.75 29.63 -6.80
CA GLU A 132 -16.37 30.09 -5.56
C GLU A 132 -15.35 30.26 -4.44
N LEU A 133 -14.53 29.20 -4.19
CA LEU A 133 -13.54 29.22 -3.12
C LEU A 133 -12.39 30.21 -3.41
N LYS A 134 -12.01 30.35 -4.66
CA LYS A 134 -10.97 31.30 -5.09
C LYS A 134 -11.44 32.76 -4.97
N ASP A 135 -12.63 33.07 -5.43
CA ASP A 135 -13.21 34.42 -5.35
C ASP A 135 -13.50 34.85 -3.91
N ALA A 136 -13.79 33.86 -3.03
CA ALA A 136 -13.95 34.09 -1.60
C ALA A 136 -12.61 34.15 -0.83
N GLU A 137 -11.46 34.06 -1.51
CA GLU A 137 -10.11 34.02 -0.92
C GLU A 137 -9.92 32.91 0.12
N LYS A 138 -10.66 31.80 0.02
CA LYS A 138 -10.63 30.65 0.91
C LYS A 138 -9.56 29.64 0.50
N THR A 139 -8.31 30.06 0.51
CA THR A 139 -7.17 29.29 -0.02
C THR A 139 -6.99 27.94 0.67
N GLU A 140 -7.14 27.86 1.99
CA GLU A 140 -7.03 26.60 2.74
C GLU A 140 -8.15 25.62 2.38
N GLU A 141 -9.40 26.10 2.28
CA GLU A 141 -10.54 25.26 1.89
C GLU A 141 -10.39 24.77 0.44
N LEU A 142 -9.94 25.65 -0.46
CA LEU A 142 -9.62 25.28 -1.84
C LEU A 142 -8.53 24.18 -1.88
N TYR A 143 -7.47 24.35 -1.13
CA TYR A 143 -6.38 23.37 -1.09
C TYR A 143 -6.85 22.01 -0.59
N LYS A 144 -7.59 21.96 0.51
CA LYS A 144 -8.18 20.72 1.04
C LYS A 144 -9.10 20.05 0.02
N TYR A 145 -9.93 20.82 -0.66
CA TYR A 145 -10.80 20.33 -1.72
C TYR A 145 -9.98 19.71 -2.87
N LEU A 146 -8.95 20.41 -3.37
CA LEU A 146 -8.09 19.92 -4.44
C LEU A 146 -7.30 18.64 -4.04
N LEU A 147 -6.84 18.54 -2.79
CA LEU A 147 -6.20 17.33 -2.26
C LEU A 147 -7.14 16.12 -2.31
N ILE A 148 -8.39 16.30 -1.88
CA ILE A 148 -9.39 15.23 -1.88
C ILE A 148 -9.72 14.81 -3.33
N VAL A 149 -9.92 15.77 -4.23
CA VAL A 149 -10.18 15.48 -5.65
C VAL A 149 -8.99 14.76 -6.28
N GLN A 150 -7.75 15.19 -5.99
CA GLN A 150 -6.54 14.53 -6.48
C GLN A 150 -6.45 13.08 -5.99
N CYS A 151 -6.69 12.83 -4.70
CA CYS A 151 -6.72 11.46 -4.16
C CYS A 151 -7.81 10.62 -4.83
N ASN A 152 -9.01 11.17 -5.01
CA ASN A 152 -10.12 10.46 -5.64
C ASN A 152 -9.89 10.19 -7.14
N ALA A 153 -9.22 11.11 -7.85
CA ALA A 153 -8.82 10.89 -9.23
C ALA A 153 -7.79 9.76 -9.37
N LEU A 154 -6.88 9.63 -8.40
CA LEU A 154 -5.90 8.54 -8.36
C LEU A 154 -6.53 7.17 -8.08
N ASN A 155 -7.75 7.10 -7.57
CA ASN A 155 -8.46 5.83 -7.37
C ASN A 155 -8.58 5.01 -8.66
N LYS A 156 -8.68 5.64 -9.83
CA LYS A 156 -8.79 4.93 -11.12
C LYS A 156 -7.57 4.09 -11.46
N ILE A 157 -6.39 4.56 -11.08
CA ILE A 157 -5.11 3.92 -11.41
C ILE A 157 -4.46 3.18 -10.25
N LEU A 158 -4.74 3.63 -9.03
CA LEU A 158 -4.18 3.11 -7.77
C LEU A 158 -5.29 2.85 -6.74
N PRO A 159 -6.30 2.00 -7.06
CA PRO A 159 -7.43 1.77 -6.16
C PRO A 159 -7.02 1.17 -4.81
N GLY A 160 -5.95 0.40 -4.74
CA GLY A 160 -5.42 -0.17 -3.50
C GLY A 160 -4.82 0.88 -2.56
N MET A 161 -4.32 2.00 -3.09
CA MET A 161 -3.72 3.07 -2.27
C MET A 161 -4.68 4.25 -2.04
N PHE A 162 -5.42 4.63 -3.06
CA PHE A 162 -6.32 5.77 -3.04
C PHE A 162 -7.78 5.32 -3.18
N GLN A 163 -8.27 4.58 -2.18
CA GLN A 163 -9.70 4.31 -2.08
C GLN A 163 -10.46 5.63 -2.05
N LYS A 164 -11.64 5.68 -2.72
CA LYS A 164 -12.41 6.92 -2.75
C LYS A 164 -12.70 7.43 -1.35
N ILE A 165 -12.32 8.67 -1.11
CA ILE A 165 -12.67 9.38 0.10
C ILE A 165 -14.09 9.91 -0.09
N ALA A 166 -15.05 9.23 0.49
CA ALA A 166 -16.44 9.69 0.63
C ALA A 166 -16.97 9.25 2.01
N ASP A 167 -16.06 9.09 2.95
CA ASP A 167 -16.31 8.58 4.28
C ASP A 167 -15.78 9.55 5.35
N TYR A 168 -15.79 9.12 6.60
CA TYR A 168 -15.29 9.90 7.73
C TYR A 168 -13.79 10.27 7.64
N THR A 169 -13.01 9.64 6.77
CA THR A 169 -11.61 10.02 6.54
C THR A 169 -11.52 11.41 5.93
N GLU A 170 -12.44 11.77 5.03
CA GLU A 170 -12.57 13.12 4.49
C GLU A 170 -12.93 14.12 5.59
N LEU A 171 -13.93 13.79 6.42
CA LEU A 171 -14.39 14.61 7.51
C LEU A 171 -13.26 15.01 8.48
N LEU A 172 -12.33 14.08 8.70
CA LEU A 172 -11.22 14.21 9.63
C LEU A 172 -9.91 14.69 9.00
N LEU A 173 -9.94 15.16 7.73
CA LEU A 173 -8.75 15.80 7.13
C LEU A 173 -8.33 17.02 7.97
N PRO A 174 -7.08 17.05 8.48
CA PRO A 174 -6.59 18.15 9.29
C PRO A 174 -6.73 19.52 8.64
N ASP A 175 -6.96 20.54 9.44
CA ASP A 175 -6.91 21.94 9.00
C ASP A 175 -5.50 22.51 9.08
N ASN A 176 -5.32 23.69 8.51
CA ASN A 176 -4.05 24.44 8.52
C ASN A 176 -2.89 23.72 7.86
N LEU A 177 -3.17 23.01 6.78
CA LEU A 177 -2.16 22.26 6.01
C LEU A 177 -1.13 23.17 5.32
N LEU A 178 -1.51 24.42 5.00
CA LEU A 178 -0.64 25.43 4.37
C LEU A 178 0.17 26.25 5.37
N ARG A 179 -0.04 26.06 6.68
CA ARG A 179 0.69 26.81 7.70
C ARG A 179 2.11 26.30 7.88
N GLU A 180 2.98 27.23 8.34
CA GLU A 180 4.30 26.88 8.86
C GLU A 180 4.17 25.91 10.05
N GLY A 181 5.00 24.87 10.06
CA GLY A 181 4.93 23.79 11.04
C GLY A 181 3.88 22.72 10.75
N SER A 182 3.15 22.80 9.63
CA SER A 182 2.23 21.74 9.22
C SER A 182 2.97 20.43 8.87
N VAL A 183 2.25 19.31 8.90
CA VAL A 183 2.82 18.00 8.53
C VAL A 183 3.40 18.01 7.11
N ILE A 184 2.73 18.68 6.18
CA ILE A 184 3.19 18.77 4.80
C ILE A 184 4.48 19.59 4.70
N GLN A 185 4.53 20.77 5.32
CA GLN A 185 5.73 21.59 5.32
C GLN A 185 6.91 20.85 5.96
N GLN A 186 6.71 20.24 7.11
CA GLN A 186 7.77 19.50 7.80
C GLN A 186 8.25 18.29 6.99
N MET A 187 7.39 17.63 6.24
CA MET A 187 7.79 16.57 5.31
C MET A 187 8.75 17.08 4.24
N ILE A 188 8.47 18.25 3.68
CA ILE A 188 9.29 18.87 2.64
C ILE A 188 10.62 19.39 3.18
N GLU A 189 10.60 20.02 4.36
CA GLU A 189 11.80 20.63 4.96
C GLU A 189 12.76 19.62 5.58
N LEU A 190 12.22 18.58 6.24
CA LEU A 190 13.04 17.60 6.95
C LEU A 190 13.62 16.52 6.04
N ILE A 191 12.89 16.13 5.00
CA ILE A 191 13.33 15.06 4.10
C ILE A 191 13.77 15.68 2.76
N PRO A 192 15.08 15.60 2.42
CA PRO A 192 15.59 16.12 1.15
C PRO A 192 14.84 15.54 -0.06
N GLU A 193 14.59 16.36 -1.08
CA GLU A 193 13.90 15.90 -2.30
C GLU A 193 14.62 14.72 -2.96
N ASP A 194 15.95 14.73 -2.96
CA ASP A 194 16.76 13.66 -3.54
C ASP A 194 16.54 12.28 -2.87
N ASP A 195 16.09 12.26 -1.63
CA ASP A 195 15.77 11.02 -0.92
C ASP A 195 14.48 10.35 -1.43
N TRP A 196 13.63 11.09 -2.14
CA TRP A 196 12.40 10.59 -2.77
C TRP A 196 12.62 10.14 -4.23
N LYS A 197 13.69 10.58 -4.88
CA LYS A 197 13.94 10.29 -6.30
C LYS A 197 14.26 8.82 -6.50
N ASP A 198 13.44 8.15 -7.29
CA ASP A 198 13.55 6.72 -7.67
C ASP A 198 13.69 5.72 -6.51
N ALA A 199 13.51 6.20 -5.28
CA ALA A 199 13.77 5.45 -4.05
C ALA A 199 12.47 4.91 -3.42
N VAL A 200 11.84 3.92 -4.03
CA VAL A 200 10.62 3.26 -3.49
C VAL A 200 10.80 2.80 -2.04
N GLN A 201 12.02 2.48 -1.64
CA GLN A 201 12.38 2.08 -0.26
C GLN A 201 12.04 3.14 0.81
N ILE A 202 11.93 4.43 0.45
CA ILE A 202 11.59 5.48 1.42
C ILE A 202 10.23 5.21 2.06
N ILE A 203 9.29 4.65 1.31
CA ILE A 203 7.97 4.28 1.81
C ILE A 203 8.08 3.27 2.96
N GLY A 204 8.96 2.29 2.83
CA GLY A 204 9.21 1.30 3.88
C GLY A 204 9.85 1.91 5.14
N TRP A 205 10.80 2.83 4.98
CA TRP A 205 11.41 3.52 6.12
C TRP A 205 10.40 4.42 6.84
N LEU A 206 9.57 5.15 6.11
CA LEU A 206 8.49 5.96 6.69
C LEU A 206 7.53 5.09 7.51
N TYR A 207 7.09 3.95 6.95
CA TYR A 207 6.25 2.98 7.65
C TYR A 207 6.88 2.47 8.94
N GLN A 208 8.14 2.02 8.86
CA GLN A 208 8.84 1.49 10.04
C GLN A 208 8.97 2.54 11.15
N TYR A 209 9.39 3.75 10.80
CA TYR A 209 9.63 4.78 11.80
C TYR A 209 8.34 5.38 12.36
N TYR A 210 7.28 5.47 11.57
CA TYR A 210 5.95 5.88 12.06
C TYR A 210 5.46 4.98 13.19
N ASN A 211 5.70 3.68 13.11
CA ASN A 211 5.25 2.70 14.09
C ASN A 211 6.28 2.41 15.20
N SER A 212 7.44 3.04 15.21
CA SER A 212 8.54 2.70 16.12
C SER A 212 8.20 2.89 17.60
N GLU A 213 7.53 3.96 17.97
CA GLU A 213 7.11 4.21 19.35
C GLU A 213 6.08 3.17 19.83
N LYS A 214 5.09 2.84 18.98
CA LYS A 214 4.11 1.80 19.29
C LYS A 214 4.78 0.44 19.49
N LYS A 215 5.80 0.14 18.70
CA LYS A 215 6.62 -1.07 18.86
C LYS A 215 7.32 -1.10 20.23
N ASP A 216 7.94 0.01 20.61
CA ASP A 216 8.64 0.13 21.89
C ASP A 216 7.67 -0.05 23.06
N ASP A 217 6.48 0.53 23.00
CA ASP A 217 5.42 0.38 24.00
C ASP A 217 4.94 -1.06 24.14
N VAL A 218 4.73 -1.76 23.00
CA VAL A 218 4.33 -3.17 22.99
C VAL A 218 5.40 -4.05 23.64
N PHE A 219 6.68 -3.81 23.34
CA PHE A 219 7.78 -4.56 23.97
C PHE A 219 7.96 -4.21 25.45
N ALA A 220 7.71 -2.96 25.85
CA ALA A 220 7.71 -2.56 27.25
C ALA A 220 6.56 -3.24 28.03
N ALA A 221 5.39 -3.37 27.43
CA ALA A 221 4.25 -4.09 28.01
C ALA A 221 4.53 -5.61 28.12
N LEU A 222 5.14 -6.20 27.07
CA LEU A 222 5.53 -7.61 27.06
C LEU A 222 6.51 -7.96 28.20
N LYS A 223 7.47 -7.06 28.51
CA LYS A 223 8.37 -7.21 29.66
C LYS A 223 7.63 -7.23 31.02
N LYS A 224 6.41 -6.68 31.06
CA LYS A 224 5.52 -6.70 32.22
C LYS A 224 4.50 -7.86 32.17
N ASN A 225 4.74 -8.87 31.34
CA ASN A 225 3.84 -10.01 31.08
C ASN A 225 2.45 -9.65 30.53
N VAL A 226 2.30 -8.49 29.89
CA VAL A 226 1.09 -8.16 29.13
C VAL A 226 1.17 -8.82 27.78
N LYS A 227 0.14 -9.61 27.41
CA LYS A 227 0.08 -10.30 26.11
C LYS A 227 -0.06 -9.29 24.96
N ILE A 228 0.56 -9.62 23.84
CA ILE A 228 0.35 -8.89 22.58
C ILE A 228 -1.08 -9.19 22.09
N THR A 229 -1.86 -8.14 21.84
CA THR A 229 -3.20 -8.24 21.26
C THR A 229 -3.12 -8.24 19.73
N LYS A 230 -4.19 -8.69 19.04
CA LYS A 230 -4.22 -8.73 17.58
C LYS A 230 -3.94 -7.36 16.93
N GLU A 231 -4.41 -6.28 17.55
CA GLU A 231 -4.18 -4.90 17.07
C GLU A 231 -2.71 -4.47 17.18
N ASN A 232 -1.96 -5.13 18.07
CA ASN A 232 -0.56 -4.84 18.33
C ASN A 232 0.42 -5.80 17.62
N ILE A 233 -0.08 -6.89 17.02
CA ILE A 233 0.75 -7.83 16.25
C ILE A 233 1.55 -7.10 15.16
N PRO A 234 0.94 -6.23 14.31
CA PRO A 234 1.69 -5.53 13.29
C PRO A 234 2.87 -4.72 13.84
N ALA A 235 2.65 -3.97 14.93
CA ALA A 235 3.72 -3.19 15.56
C ALA A 235 4.81 -4.07 16.17
N ALA A 236 4.44 -5.20 16.76
CA ALA A 236 5.38 -6.14 17.38
C ALA A 236 6.26 -6.88 16.35
N THR A 237 5.70 -7.23 15.20
CA THR A 237 6.35 -8.07 14.18
C THR A 237 6.99 -7.28 13.06
N GLN A 238 6.66 -6.00 12.93
CA GLN A 238 7.17 -5.14 11.89
C GLN A 238 8.70 -5.09 11.88
N LEU A 239 9.27 -5.42 10.72
CA LEU A 239 10.69 -5.33 10.43
C LEU A 239 10.90 -4.84 9.00
N PHE A 240 11.69 -3.79 8.84
CA PHE A 240 12.20 -3.41 7.53
C PHE A 240 13.55 -4.10 7.32
N THR A 241 13.52 -5.15 6.53
CA THR A 241 14.69 -6.00 6.30
C THR A 241 15.82 -5.20 5.64
N PRO A 242 17.07 -5.25 6.16
CA PRO A 242 18.20 -4.60 5.51
C PRO A 242 18.37 -5.00 4.05
N ASP A 243 18.69 -4.05 3.19
CA ASP A 243 18.77 -4.24 1.73
C ASP A 243 19.66 -5.42 1.31
N TRP A 244 20.82 -5.59 1.95
CA TRP A 244 21.72 -6.70 1.64
C TRP A 244 21.12 -8.08 1.95
N ILE A 245 20.27 -8.18 2.99
CA ILE A 245 19.55 -9.42 3.31
C ILE A 245 18.49 -9.71 2.25
N VAL A 246 17.75 -8.68 1.83
CA VAL A 246 16.74 -8.81 0.77
C VAL A 246 17.39 -9.32 -0.51
N ARG A 247 18.51 -8.71 -0.93
CA ARG A 247 19.27 -9.14 -2.11
C ARG A 247 19.75 -10.58 -1.97
N TYR A 248 20.37 -10.89 -0.84
CA TYR A 248 20.83 -12.25 -0.54
C TYR A 248 19.69 -13.28 -0.64
N MET A 249 18.55 -12.99 -0.05
CA MET A 249 17.37 -13.90 -0.06
C MET A 249 16.85 -14.12 -1.48
N VAL A 250 16.62 -13.05 -2.23
CA VAL A 250 16.00 -13.13 -3.56
C VAL A 250 16.95 -13.71 -4.60
N GLU A 251 18.22 -13.31 -4.59
CA GLU A 251 19.22 -13.82 -5.54
C GLU A 251 19.50 -15.33 -5.33
N ASN A 252 19.45 -15.80 -4.08
CA ASN A 252 19.69 -17.22 -3.73
C ASN A 252 18.41 -18.09 -3.67
N SER A 253 17.25 -17.54 -3.97
CA SER A 253 16.00 -18.30 -4.14
C SER A 253 15.49 -18.21 -5.57
N LEU A 254 14.80 -17.13 -5.92
CA LEU A 254 14.30 -16.88 -7.28
C LEU A 254 15.42 -16.87 -8.32
N GLY A 255 16.50 -16.13 -8.03
CA GLY A 255 17.64 -16.03 -8.92
C GLY A 255 18.33 -17.39 -9.13
N ARG A 256 18.51 -18.16 -8.05
CA ARG A 256 19.09 -19.51 -8.12
C ARG A 256 18.23 -20.45 -8.95
N LEU A 257 16.93 -20.50 -8.71
CA LEU A 257 16.02 -21.35 -9.47
C LEU A 257 16.12 -21.08 -10.98
N TRP A 258 16.15 -19.80 -11.36
CA TRP A 258 16.28 -19.43 -12.77
C TRP A 258 17.63 -19.84 -13.36
N LEU A 259 18.74 -19.51 -12.67
CA LEU A 259 20.09 -19.82 -13.17
C LEU A 259 20.39 -21.30 -13.22
N GLU A 260 19.84 -22.12 -12.34
CA GLU A 260 20.01 -23.57 -12.39
C GLU A 260 19.37 -24.20 -13.62
N GLY A 261 18.32 -23.58 -14.17
CA GLY A 261 17.73 -23.97 -15.46
C GLY A 261 18.35 -23.27 -16.67
N HIS A 262 18.91 -22.09 -16.49
CA HIS A 262 19.38 -21.20 -17.56
C HIS A 262 20.80 -20.66 -17.25
N PRO A 263 21.82 -21.51 -17.18
CA PRO A 263 23.19 -21.10 -16.76
C PRO A 263 23.90 -20.20 -17.79
N ASP A 264 23.45 -20.19 -19.03
CA ASP A 264 24.01 -19.43 -20.14
C ASP A 264 23.84 -17.90 -19.99
N VAL A 265 22.89 -17.45 -19.15
CA VAL A 265 22.66 -16.02 -18.89
C VAL A 265 23.41 -15.46 -17.70
N LYS A 266 24.21 -16.29 -17.00
CA LYS A 266 24.93 -15.90 -15.77
C LYS A 266 25.80 -14.66 -15.96
N GLU A 267 26.56 -14.56 -17.07
CA GLU A 267 27.42 -13.42 -17.35
C GLU A 267 26.67 -12.10 -17.49
N GLN A 268 25.40 -12.15 -17.91
CA GLN A 268 24.57 -10.95 -18.04
C GLN A 268 24.09 -10.44 -16.69
N LEU A 269 23.92 -11.34 -15.72
CA LEU A 269 23.31 -11.05 -14.42
C LEU A 269 24.32 -10.72 -13.34
N PHE A 270 25.55 -11.20 -13.45
CA PHE A 270 26.56 -11.07 -12.42
C PHE A 270 27.47 -9.87 -12.67
N PRO A 271 27.98 -9.24 -11.57
CA PRO A 271 28.99 -8.20 -11.71
C PRO A 271 30.30 -8.77 -12.20
N THR A 272 31.09 -7.95 -12.87
CA THR A 272 32.52 -8.25 -13.10
C THR A 272 33.30 -8.17 -11.79
N GLU A 273 34.54 -8.68 -11.77
CA GLU A 273 35.40 -8.58 -10.59
C GLU A 273 35.66 -7.10 -10.16
N GLU A 274 35.74 -6.19 -11.12
CA GLU A 274 35.92 -4.76 -10.85
C GLU A 274 34.66 -4.16 -10.24
N GLU A 275 33.47 -4.45 -10.80
CA GLU A 275 32.18 -4.03 -10.27
C GLU A 275 31.94 -4.55 -8.86
N GLN A 276 32.25 -5.84 -8.62
CA GLN A 276 32.12 -6.44 -7.29
C GLN A 276 33.07 -5.80 -6.27
N SER A 277 34.31 -5.51 -6.68
CA SER A 277 35.28 -4.86 -5.81
C SER A 277 34.87 -3.41 -5.49
N ALA A 278 34.36 -2.66 -6.47
CA ALA A 278 33.83 -1.32 -6.28
C ALA A 278 32.62 -1.34 -5.33
N TYR A 279 31.71 -2.28 -5.51
CA TYR A 279 30.53 -2.46 -4.65
C TYR A 279 30.93 -2.78 -3.20
N ALA A 280 31.89 -3.68 -3.00
CA ALA A 280 32.42 -4.04 -1.68
C ALA A 280 33.13 -2.86 -1.00
N ALA A 281 33.77 -1.98 -1.78
CA ALA A 281 34.40 -0.75 -1.29
C ALA A 281 33.39 0.36 -0.94
N GLY A 282 32.08 0.13 -1.15
CA GLY A 282 31.01 1.09 -0.87
C GLY A 282 30.66 2.03 -2.04
N ASN A 283 31.31 1.88 -3.20
CA ASN A 283 30.97 2.59 -4.42
C ASN A 283 29.78 1.89 -5.09
N ARG A 284 28.58 2.32 -4.74
CA ARG A 284 27.32 1.71 -5.23
C ARG A 284 26.69 2.63 -6.27
N ASP A 285 26.60 2.12 -7.50
CA ASP A 285 25.84 2.78 -8.54
C ASP A 285 24.34 2.54 -8.25
N PRO A 286 23.52 3.61 -8.14
CA PRO A 286 22.06 3.47 -7.98
C PRO A 286 21.38 2.71 -9.11
N GLU A 287 21.97 2.71 -10.31
CA GLU A 287 21.43 1.99 -11.48
C GLU A 287 21.97 0.56 -11.60
N ASP A 288 22.82 0.12 -10.68
CA ASP A 288 23.38 -1.23 -10.70
C ASP A 288 22.31 -2.27 -10.35
N THR A 289 21.97 -3.11 -11.32
CA THR A 289 21.01 -4.20 -11.23
C THR A 289 21.67 -5.58 -11.21
N LYS A 290 23.00 -5.65 -11.07
CA LYS A 290 23.74 -6.90 -10.99
C LYS A 290 23.52 -7.62 -9.64
N TRP A 291 23.68 -8.93 -9.68
CA TRP A 291 23.47 -9.79 -8.49
C TRP A 291 24.80 -9.95 -7.72
N HIS A 292 24.96 -9.15 -6.68
CA HIS A 292 26.16 -9.08 -5.87
C HIS A 292 26.21 -10.07 -4.71
N TYR A 293 25.07 -10.64 -4.32
CA TYR A 293 24.92 -11.52 -3.14
C TYR A 293 24.62 -12.97 -3.48
N TYR A 294 24.65 -13.32 -4.78
CA TYR A 294 24.47 -14.71 -5.20
C TYR A 294 25.65 -15.56 -4.73
N LEU A 295 25.35 -16.72 -4.13
CA LEU A 295 26.36 -17.67 -3.69
C LEU A 295 26.58 -18.75 -4.74
N GLU A 296 27.85 -19.05 -5.02
CA GLU A 296 28.20 -20.22 -5.82
C GLU A 296 27.77 -21.49 -5.11
N GLU A 297 27.51 -22.54 -5.91
CA GLU A 297 27.14 -23.83 -5.37
C GLU A 297 28.32 -24.45 -4.60
N ALA A 298 28.03 -24.95 -3.41
CA ALA A 298 28.99 -25.74 -2.66
C ALA A 298 29.16 -27.12 -3.31
N GLU A 299 30.32 -27.73 -3.10
CA GLU A 299 30.62 -29.08 -3.53
C GLU A 299 29.61 -30.06 -2.90
N GLN A 300 29.02 -30.93 -3.70
CA GLN A 300 27.96 -31.86 -3.29
C GLN A 300 28.38 -33.30 -3.53
N GLU A 301 27.83 -34.22 -2.75
CA GLU A 301 27.99 -35.67 -2.96
C GLU A 301 27.40 -36.08 -4.32
N PRO A 302 27.97 -37.13 -4.97
CA PRO A 302 27.56 -37.58 -6.30
C PRO A 302 26.07 -37.91 -6.44
N GLU A 303 25.46 -38.47 -5.39
CA GLU A 303 24.02 -38.79 -5.36
C GLU A 303 23.17 -37.48 -5.38
N VAL A 304 23.58 -36.47 -4.64
CA VAL A 304 22.93 -35.16 -4.61
C VAL A 304 23.10 -34.47 -5.94
N GLN A 305 24.30 -34.54 -6.55
CA GLN A 305 24.54 -33.98 -7.90
C GLN A 305 23.64 -34.63 -8.94
N ALA A 306 23.40 -35.93 -8.87
CA ALA A 306 22.50 -36.64 -9.78
C ALA A 306 21.05 -36.18 -9.62
N GLN A 307 20.57 -35.97 -8.38
CA GLN A 307 19.23 -35.45 -8.10
C GLN A 307 19.07 -34.00 -8.60
N LEU A 308 20.06 -33.17 -8.32
CA LEU A 308 20.06 -31.76 -8.80
C LEU A 308 20.03 -31.69 -10.33
N ALA A 309 20.75 -32.57 -11.01
CA ALA A 309 20.75 -32.62 -12.49
C ALA A 309 19.34 -32.92 -13.05
N GLU A 310 18.55 -33.79 -12.40
CA GLU A 310 17.17 -34.05 -12.83
C GLU A 310 16.27 -32.84 -12.55
N ILE A 311 16.37 -32.21 -11.38
CA ILE A 311 15.61 -30.97 -11.04
C ILE A 311 15.94 -29.85 -12.03
N ARG A 312 17.19 -29.67 -12.39
CA ARG A 312 17.65 -28.64 -13.34
C ARG A 312 17.11 -28.84 -14.75
N LYS A 313 16.85 -30.08 -15.16
CA LYS A 313 16.15 -30.34 -16.43
C LYS A 313 14.74 -29.80 -16.41
N GLU A 314 14.04 -29.93 -15.30
CA GLU A 314 12.72 -29.36 -15.13
C GLU A 314 12.78 -27.81 -15.17
N TYR A 315 13.70 -27.22 -14.42
CA TYR A 315 13.90 -25.78 -14.38
C TYR A 315 14.26 -25.18 -15.75
N ALA A 316 14.99 -25.93 -16.58
CA ALA A 316 15.34 -25.53 -17.94
C ALA A 316 14.13 -25.40 -18.88
N THR A 317 12.99 -26.01 -18.53
CA THR A 317 11.76 -25.91 -19.31
C THR A 317 10.90 -24.72 -18.93
N LEU A 318 11.20 -24.04 -17.82
CA LEU A 318 10.41 -22.91 -17.32
C LEU A 318 10.62 -21.68 -18.20
N THR A 319 9.51 -20.97 -18.45
CA THR A 319 9.51 -19.63 -19.00
C THR A 319 9.30 -18.61 -17.88
N PRO A 320 9.72 -17.34 -18.07
CA PRO A 320 9.62 -16.34 -16.99
C PRO A 320 8.21 -16.16 -16.43
N ASP A 321 7.17 -16.23 -17.25
CA ASP A 321 5.76 -16.08 -16.87
C ASP A 321 5.23 -17.22 -15.97
N GLN A 322 5.90 -18.35 -15.97
CA GLN A 322 5.55 -19.50 -15.13
C GLN A 322 6.08 -19.40 -13.71
N LEU A 323 7.04 -18.50 -13.46
CA LEU A 323 7.58 -18.29 -12.12
C LEU A 323 6.52 -17.63 -11.22
N LYS A 324 6.24 -18.27 -10.07
CA LYS A 324 5.32 -17.73 -9.06
C LYS A 324 6.09 -17.49 -7.77
N VAL A 325 6.14 -16.26 -7.32
CA VAL A 325 6.83 -15.86 -6.09
C VAL A 325 5.87 -15.14 -5.16
N ILE A 326 5.87 -15.53 -3.90
CA ILE A 326 5.02 -14.93 -2.88
C ILE A 326 5.86 -14.49 -1.68
N ASP A 327 5.57 -13.29 -1.20
CA ASP A 327 5.98 -12.84 0.12
C ASP A 327 4.74 -12.84 1.03
N PRO A 328 4.60 -13.83 1.94
CA PRO A 328 3.41 -13.97 2.79
C PRO A 328 3.40 -13.00 3.98
N CYS A 329 4.46 -12.22 4.17
CA CYS A 329 4.62 -11.21 5.21
C CYS A 329 5.26 -9.96 4.61
N SER A 330 4.64 -9.43 3.54
CA SER A 330 5.25 -8.48 2.62
C SER A 330 5.62 -7.12 3.26
N GLY A 331 5.07 -6.81 4.44
CA GLY A 331 5.28 -5.51 5.05
C GLY A 331 4.93 -4.38 4.09
N SER A 332 5.83 -3.43 3.94
CA SER A 332 5.70 -2.33 2.97
C SER A 332 6.19 -2.68 1.54
N GLY A 333 6.42 -3.97 1.25
CA GLY A 333 6.77 -4.43 -0.10
C GLY A 333 8.24 -4.32 -0.50
N HIS A 334 9.16 -4.18 0.45
CA HIS A 334 10.59 -4.04 0.15
C HIS A 334 11.15 -5.26 -0.60
N ILE A 335 10.80 -6.48 -0.15
CA ILE A 335 11.23 -7.72 -0.80
C ILE A 335 10.57 -7.84 -2.17
N LEU A 336 9.27 -7.55 -2.29
CA LEU A 336 8.55 -7.56 -3.58
C LEU A 336 9.17 -6.58 -4.59
N ALA A 337 9.57 -5.39 -4.15
CA ALA A 337 10.22 -4.40 -5.00
C ALA A 337 11.54 -4.93 -5.58
N TYR A 338 12.35 -5.64 -4.78
CA TYR A 338 13.59 -6.24 -5.28
C TYR A 338 13.35 -7.50 -6.13
N MET A 339 12.35 -8.33 -5.77
CA MET A 339 11.90 -9.43 -6.65
C MET A 339 11.51 -8.91 -8.03
N PHE A 340 10.88 -7.74 -8.10
CA PHE A 340 10.54 -7.09 -9.37
C PHE A 340 11.80 -6.81 -10.20
N ASP A 341 12.83 -6.24 -9.60
CA ASP A 341 14.11 -5.95 -10.28
C ASP A 341 14.79 -7.23 -10.78
N VAL A 342 14.79 -8.29 -9.98
CA VAL A 342 15.36 -9.60 -10.36
C VAL A 342 14.55 -10.21 -11.51
N LEU A 343 13.23 -10.19 -11.44
CA LEU A 343 12.36 -10.67 -12.51
C LEU A 343 12.55 -9.88 -13.81
N MET A 344 12.70 -8.57 -13.75
CA MET A 344 12.99 -7.76 -14.94
C MET A 344 14.24 -8.26 -15.66
N LYS A 345 15.32 -8.56 -14.92
CA LYS A 345 16.55 -9.12 -15.49
C LYS A 345 16.34 -10.51 -16.08
N ILE A 346 15.55 -11.36 -15.44
CA ILE A 346 15.18 -12.67 -15.95
C ILE A 346 14.43 -12.54 -17.29
N TYR A 347 13.43 -11.68 -17.36
CA TYR A 347 12.67 -11.45 -18.60
C TYR A 347 13.53 -10.86 -19.72
N GLU A 348 14.37 -9.86 -19.40
CA GLU A 348 15.28 -9.26 -20.37
C GLU A 348 16.26 -10.29 -20.93
N SER A 349 16.84 -11.13 -20.08
CA SER A 349 17.75 -12.21 -20.51
C SER A 349 17.08 -13.26 -21.39
N TYR A 350 15.78 -13.45 -21.22
CA TYR A 350 14.97 -14.38 -22.01
C TYR A 350 14.49 -13.80 -23.36
N GLY A 351 14.62 -12.45 -23.52
CA GLY A 351 14.30 -11.76 -24.78
C GLY A 351 12.95 -11.01 -24.81
N TYR A 352 12.33 -10.79 -23.65
CA TYR A 352 11.14 -9.93 -23.56
C TYR A 352 11.52 -8.46 -23.66
N THR A 353 10.61 -7.66 -24.24
CA THR A 353 10.72 -6.20 -24.14
C THR A 353 10.39 -5.76 -22.73
N THR A 354 10.95 -4.63 -22.30
CA THR A 354 10.67 -4.03 -20.97
C THR A 354 9.17 -3.91 -20.71
N ARG A 355 8.41 -3.50 -21.72
CA ARG A 355 6.96 -3.33 -21.61
C ARG A 355 6.20 -4.64 -21.35
N GLU A 356 6.56 -5.69 -22.08
CA GLU A 356 5.96 -7.03 -21.90
C GLU A 356 6.36 -7.63 -20.57
N ALA A 357 7.63 -7.47 -20.17
CA ALA A 357 8.15 -7.95 -18.91
C ALA A 357 7.40 -7.32 -17.72
N VAL A 358 7.24 -6.00 -17.69
CA VAL A 358 6.53 -5.30 -16.61
C VAL A 358 5.10 -5.79 -16.45
N ALA A 359 4.36 -5.90 -17.56
CA ALA A 359 2.97 -6.40 -17.52
C ALA A 359 2.92 -7.83 -16.96
N SER A 360 3.75 -8.72 -17.49
CA SER A 360 3.77 -10.12 -17.08
C SER A 360 4.21 -10.31 -15.62
N ILE A 361 5.17 -9.53 -15.14
CA ILE A 361 5.61 -9.58 -13.74
C ILE A 361 4.44 -9.27 -12.80
N VAL A 362 3.69 -8.21 -13.07
CA VAL A 362 2.58 -7.80 -12.22
C VAL A 362 1.41 -8.78 -12.31
N GLU A 363 1.10 -9.28 -13.50
CA GLU A 363 -0.03 -10.20 -13.73
C GLU A 363 0.27 -11.64 -13.29
N ASN A 364 1.50 -12.13 -13.47
CA ASN A 364 1.79 -13.55 -13.40
C ASN A 364 2.74 -13.95 -12.28
N ASN A 365 3.67 -13.09 -11.86
CA ASN A 365 4.79 -13.52 -11.04
C ASN A 365 4.69 -13.15 -9.56
N LEU A 366 4.34 -11.89 -9.25
CA LEU A 366 4.45 -11.35 -7.89
C LEU A 366 3.16 -11.47 -7.09
N TYR A 367 3.29 -12.02 -5.90
CA TYR A 367 2.20 -12.14 -4.93
C TYR A 367 2.69 -11.68 -3.56
N GLY A 368 1.88 -10.88 -2.87
CA GLY A 368 2.18 -10.38 -1.53
C GLY A 368 0.97 -10.50 -0.62
N LEU A 369 1.22 -10.93 0.61
CA LEU A 369 0.21 -10.94 1.68
C LEU A 369 0.77 -10.24 2.91
N ASP A 370 -0.07 -9.56 3.65
CA ASP A 370 0.27 -9.05 4.98
C ASP A 370 -0.93 -9.09 5.92
N ILE A 371 -0.68 -9.19 7.22
CA ILE A 371 -1.73 -9.12 8.25
C ILE A 371 -2.21 -7.70 8.47
N ASP A 372 -1.35 -6.69 8.22
CA ASP A 372 -1.67 -5.27 8.36
C ASP A 372 -2.15 -4.69 7.03
N ASP A 373 -3.41 -4.25 6.98
CA ASP A 373 -4.04 -3.64 5.80
C ASP A 373 -3.22 -2.44 5.29
N ARG A 374 -2.60 -1.68 6.19
CA ARG A 374 -1.80 -0.51 5.90
C ARG A 374 -0.46 -0.87 5.26
N ALA A 375 0.15 -1.96 5.74
CA ALA A 375 1.37 -2.50 5.15
C ALA A 375 1.10 -3.04 3.74
N ALA A 376 0.05 -3.84 3.57
CA ALA A 376 -0.36 -4.34 2.26
C ALA A 376 -0.65 -3.21 1.26
N GLN A 377 -1.27 -2.12 1.71
CA GLN A 377 -1.52 -0.92 0.90
C GLN A 377 -0.21 -0.29 0.41
N LEU A 378 0.80 -0.20 1.27
CA LEU A 378 2.12 0.32 0.90
C LEU A 378 2.89 -0.64 -0.01
N ALA A 379 2.78 -1.96 0.22
CA ALA A 379 3.36 -2.97 -0.66
C ALA A 379 2.75 -2.94 -2.06
N TYR A 380 1.43 -2.81 -2.15
CA TYR A 380 0.72 -2.56 -3.39
C TYR A 380 1.28 -1.31 -4.10
N PHE A 381 1.40 -0.21 -3.39
CA PHE A 381 1.94 1.03 -3.93
C PHE A 381 3.38 0.86 -4.41
N ALA A 382 4.23 0.18 -3.63
CA ALA A 382 5.62 -0.08 -3.99
C ALA A 382 5.75 -0.86 -5.31
N VAL A 383 4.95 -1.91 -5.51
CA VAL A 383 4.93 -2.69 -6.76
C VAL A 383 4.47 -1.83 -7.93
N MET A 384 3.42 -1.03 -7.76
CA MET A 384 2.91 -0.12 -8.80
C MET A 384 3.95 0.94 -9.18
N MET A 385 4.68 1.49 -8.21
CA MET A 385 5.74 2.46 -8.47
C MET A 385 6.93 1.82 -9.19
N LYS A 386 7.31 0.59 -8.83
CA LYS A 386 8.33 -0.16 -9.57
C LYS A 386 7.91 -0.39 -11.03
N ALA A 387 6.70 -0.83 -11.26
CA ALA A 387 6.17 -0.99 -12.61
C ALA A 387 6.22 0.33 -13.41
N ARG A 388 5.84 1.45 -12.77
CA ARG A 388 5.86 2.79 -13.38
C ARG A 388 7.29 3.30 -13.67
N GLN A 389 8.28 2.94 -12.85
CA GLN A 389 9.69 3.26 -13.10
C GLN A 389 10.17 2.65 -14.42
N TYR A 390 9.88 1.38 -14.64
CA TYR A 390 10.28 0.68 -15.86
C TYR A 390 9.42 1.04 -17.08
N ASP A 391 8.11 1.27 -16.89
CA ASP A 391 7.16 1.58 -17.96
C ASP A 391 6.36 2.84 -17.68
N ARG A 392 6.71 3.93 -18.35
CA ARG A 392 6.06 5.25 -18.17
C ARG A 392 4.56 5.25 -18.40
N ARG A 393 4.02 4.29 -19.17
CA ARG A 393 2.60 4.18 -19.51
C ARG A 393 1.88 3.09 -18.70
N PHE A 394 2.52 2.52 -17.70
CA PHE A 394 1.96 1.39 -16.96
C PHE A 394 0.57 1.68 -16.39
N PHE A 395 0.38 2.83 -15.77
CA PHE A 395 -0.90 3.21 -15.15
C PHE A 395 -2.09 3.22 -16.12
N SER A 396 -1.86 3.50 -17.40
CA SER A 396 -2.92 3.52 -18.43
C SER A 396 -3.39 2.13 -18.88
N ARG A 397 -2.75 1.07 -18.41
CA ARG A 397 -3.08 -0.31 -18.82
C ARG A 397 -4.11 -0.97 -17.93
N GLY A 398 -4.43 -0.40 -16.78
CA GLY A 398 -5.39 -0.97 -15.84
C GLY A 398 -4.94 -2.27 -15.15
N ILE A 399 -3.65 -2.63 -15.24
CA ILE A 399 -3.09 -3.83 -14.61
C ILE A 399 -2.91 -3.58 -13.11
N GLN A 400 -3.35 -4.53 -12.28
CA GLN A 400 -3.27 -4.45 -10.82
C GLN A 400 -2.42 -5.59 -10.25
N PRO A 401 -1.61 -5.32 -9.20
CA PRO A 401 -0.77 -6.34 -8.58
C PRO A 401 -1.55 -7.24 -7.62
N HIS A 402 -1.07 -8.46 -7.43
CA HIS A 402 -1.59 -9.43 -6.48
C HIS A 402 -0.98 -9.22 -5.09
N VAL A 403 -1.30 -8.08 -4.47
CA VAL A 403 -0.86 -7.72 -3.12
C VAL A 403 -2.08 -7.43 -2.26
N TYR A 404 -2.26 -8.23 -1.22
CA TYR A 404 -3.49 -8.23 -0.42
C TYR A 404 -3.20 -8.23 1.07
N ALA A 405 -4.14 -7.68 1.84
CA ALA A 405 -4.19 -7.86 3.28
C ALA A 405 -5.02 -9.10 3.63
N ILE A 406 -4.67 -9.75 4.73
CA ILE A 406 -5.51 -10.80 5.31
C ILE A 406 -6.77 -10.13 5.88
N VAL A 407 -7.93 -10.57 5.43
CA VAL A 407 -9.24 -10.05 5.85
C VAL A 407 -9.98 -11.08 6.70
N GLU A 408 -10.61 -10.61 7.78
CA GLU A 408 -11.44 -11.43 8.65
C GLU A 408 -12.90 -11.37 8.22
N SER A 409 -13.60 -12.50 8.32
CA SER A 409 -15.02 -12.61 7.98
C SER A 409 -15.97 -12.30 9.14
N ASN A 410 -15.46 -11.80 10.27
CA ASN A 410 -16.19 -11.64 11.53
C ASN A 410 -17.46 -10.76 11.43
N HIS A 411 -17.47 -9.83 10.49
CA HIS A 411 -18.54 -8.84 10.34
C HIS A 411 -19.25 -8.89 8.98
N VAL A 412 -19.17 -10.03 8.28
CA VAL A 412 -19.87 -10.20 7.01
C VAL A 412 -21.37 -10.25 7.25
N ASP A 413 -22.10 -9.33 6.63
CA ASP A 413 -23.54 -9.24 6.78
C ASP A 413 -24.25 -10.41 6.09
N LYS A 414 -25.12 -11.09 6.82
CA LYS A 414 -25.91 -12.20 6.30
C LYS A 414 -26.74 -11.82 5.07
N PHE A 415 -27.33 -10.63 5.06
CA PHE A 415 -28.11 -10.17 3.90
C PHE A 415 -27.23 -10.06 2.65
N ALA A 416 -25.98 -9.58 2.81
CA ALA A 416 -25.02 -9.53 1.72
C ALA A 416 -24.64 -10.92 1.19
N VAL A 417 -24.47 -11.88 2.09
CA VAL A 417 -24.20 -13.29 1.72
C VAL A 417 -25.40 -13.90 0.99
N ASP A 418 -26.61 -13.73 1.51
CA ASP A 418 -27.84 -14.24 0.90
C ASP A 418 -28.05 -13.64 -0.50
N TYR A 419 -27.78 -12.34 -0.67
CA TYR A 419 -27.82 -11.67 -1.97
C TYR A 419 -26.76 -12.22 -2.93
N PHE A 420 -25.51 -12.38 -2.45
CA PHE A 420 -24.44 -12.98 -3.24
C PHE A 420 -24.79 -14.37 -3.73
N CYS A 421 -25.26 -15.23 -2.82
CA CYS A 421 -25.59 -16.62 -3.14
C CYS A 421 -26.83 -16.75 -4.05
N ASN A 422 -27.74 -15.79 -4.00
CA ASN A 422 -28.96 -15.73 -4.83
C ASN A 422 -29.72 -17.07 -4.93
N GLY A 423 -29.75 -17.82 -3.82
CA GLY A 423 -30.41 -19.14 -3.76
C GLY A 423 -29.64 -20.30 -4.38
N ASP A 424 -28.41 -20.08 -4.86
CA ASP A 424 -27.53 -21.15 -5.34
C ASP A 424 -26.94 -21.93 -4.15
N ALA A 425 -27.23 -23.21 -4.07
CA ALA A 425 -26.78 -24.07 -2.97
C ALA A 425 -25.27 -24.31 -2.95
N LYS A 426 -24.59 -24.27 -4.11
CA LYS A 426 -23.13 -24.43 -4.20
C LYS A 426 -22.41 -23.18 -3.71
N LEU A 427 -22.87 -22.01 -4.16
CA LEU A 427 -22.34 -20.73 -3.67
C LEU A 427 -22.57 -20.56 -2.17
N THR A 428 -23.75 -20.94 -1.67
CA THR A 428 -24.08 -20.90 -0.24
C THR A 428 -23.11 -21.80 0.56
N ALA A 429 -22.90 -23.03 0.13
CA ALA A 429 -21.98 -23.95 0.81
C ALA A 429 -20.52 -23.43 0.79
N ALA A 430 -20.08 -22.87 -0.34
CA ALA A 430 -18.75 -22.29 -0.44
C ALA A 430 -18.59 -21.07 0.49
N MET A 431 -19.57 -20.17 0.52
CA MET A 431 -19.53 -18.99 1.39
C MET A 431 -19.58 -19.36 2.87
N ASP A 432 -20.39 -20.35 3.27
CA ASP A 432 -20.43 -20.83 4.65
C ASP A 432 -19.06 -21.36 5.12
N ILE A 433 -18.35 -22.10 4.25
CA ILE A 433 -16.99 -22.58 4.53
C ILE A 433 -16.02 -21.43 4.67
N ILE A 434 -15.99 -20.51 3.70
CA ILE A 434 -15.06 -19.36 3.68
C ILE A 434 -15.29 -18.48 4.92
N ILE A 435 -16.52 -18.14 5.23
CA ILE A 435 -16.86 -17.31 6.40
C ILE A 435 -16.42 -17.98 7.70
N LYS A 436 -16.64 -19.30 7.81
CA LYS A 436 -16.24 -20.06 9.00
C LYS A 436 -14.71 -20.15 9.13
N GLU A 437 -13.99 -20.38 8.04
CA GLU A 437 -12.52 -20.58 8.06
C GLU A 437 -11.78 -19.26 8.27
N LEU A 438 -12.29 -18.14 7.72
CA LEU A 438 -11.66 -16.82 7.84
C LEU A 438 -12.13 -16.02 9.07
N HIS A 439 -12.98 -16.62 9.93
CA HIS A 439 -13.31 -16.00 11.22
C HIS A 439 -12.05 -15.94 12.09
N ASP A 440 -11.73 -14.76 12.61
CA ASP A 440 -10.51 -14.49 13.38
C ASP A 440 -9.19 -14.86 12.64
N ALA A 441 -9.19 -14.74 11.31
CA ALA A 441 -8.06 -15.13 10.48
C ALA A 441 -6.73 -14.48 10.89
N LYS A 442 -6.77 -13.24 11.37
CA LYS A 442 -5.58 -12.52 11.85
C LYS A 442 -5.02 -13.08 13.15
N GLU A 443 -5.83 -13.74 13.96
CA GLU A 443 -5.37 -14.44 15.17
C GLU A 443 -4.75 -15.79 14.86
N TYR A 444 -5.36 -16.55 13.97
CA TYR A 444 -4.92 -17.90 13.64
C TYR A 444 -3.72 -17.93 12.69
N GLY A 445 -3.62 -16.97 11.77
CA GLY A 445 -2.46 -16.81 10.88
C GLY A 445 -2.13 -18.09 10.11
N SER A 446 -0.89 -18.54 10.19
CA SER A 446 -0.37 -19.70 9.44
C SER A 446 -0.95 -21.06 9.82
N ILE A 447 -1.74 -21.15 10.91
CA ILE A 447 -2.44 -22.41 11.26
C ILE A 447 -3.81 -22.55 10.61
N LEU A 448 -4.26 -21.51 9.90
CA LEU A 448 -5.48 -21.59 9.10
C LEU A 448 -5.36 -22.64 7.99
N THR A 449 -6.43 -23.37 7.80
CA THR A 449 -6.59 -24.24 6.63
C THR A 449 -7.70 -23.67 5.78
N VAL A 450 -7.36 -23.25 4.56
CA VAL A 450 -8.34 -22.78 3.59
C VAL A 450 -8.73 -23.91 2.68
N THR A 451 -10.00 -24.33 2.75
CA THR A 451 -10.51 -25.40 1.91
C THR A 451 -10.64 -24.92 0.46
N PRO A 452 -10.08 -25.65 -0.52
CA PRO A 452 -10.23 -25.32 -1.92
C PRO A 452 -11.70 -25.20 -2.33
N GLN A 453 -12.04 -24.13 -3.03
CA GLN A 453 -13.37 -23.82 -3.54
C GLN A 453 -13.36 -23.73 -5.07
N ASP A 454 -14.52 -23.70 -5.69
CA ASP A 454 -14.67 -23.30 -7.08
C ASP A 454 -14.56 -21.76 -7.19
N TRP A 455 -13.31 -21.28 -7.18
CA TRP A 455 -13.02 -19.85 -7.23
C TRP A 455 -13.56 -19.20 -8.50
N SER A 456 -13.58 -19.92 -9.64
CA SER A 456 -14.11 -19.37 -10.89
C SER A 456 -15.57 -19.00 -10.75
N ALA A 457 -16.40 -19.91 -10.20
CA ALA A 457 -17.82 -19.65 -9.98
C ALA A 457 -18.07 -18.48 -9.00
N LEU A 458 -17.22 -18.36 -7.96
CA LEU A 458 -17.26 -17.24 -7.03
C LEU A 458 -16.91 -15.91 -7.71
N TYR A 459 -15.86 -15.86 -8.51
CA TYR A 459 -15.44 -14.66 -9.24
C TYR A 459 -16.46 -14.24 -10.30
N ASP A 460 -17.03 -15.19 -11.04
CA ASP A 460 -18.09 -14.91 -12.01
C ASP A 460 -19.29 -14.25 -11.33
N ARG A 461 -19.68 -14.76 -10.15
CA ARG A 461 -20.77 -14.17 -9.38
C ARG A 461 -20.42 -12.77 -8.85
N PHE A 462 -19.18 -12.53 -8.43
CA PHE A 462 -18.71 -11.20 -8.04
C PHE A 462 -18.79 -10.21 -9.20
N ALA A 463 -18.37 -10.63 -10.39
CA ALA A 463 -18.44 -9.79 -11.59
C ALA A 463 -19.89 -9.39 -11.92
N GLU A 464 -20.84 -10.32 -11.85
CA GLU A 464 -22.27 -10.04 -12.02
C GLU A 464 -22.78 -8.99 -11.02
N ILE A 465 -22.39 -9.10 -9.75
CA ILE A 465 -22.86 -8.18 -8.69
C ILE A 465 -22.26 -6.79 -8.85
N THR A 466 -21.00 -6.65 -9.27
CA THR A 466 -20.38 -5.35 -9.47
C THR A 466 -21.02 -4.54 -10.58
N GLU A 467 -21.73 -5.21 -11.50
CA GLU A 467 -22.52 -4.57 -12.56
C GLU A 467 -23.95 -4.26 -12.12
N ASP A 468 -24.42 -4.83 -11.00
CA ASP A 468 -25.79 -4.63 -10.50
C ASP A 468 -25.92 -3.30 -9.74
N ILE A 469 -26.68 -2.37 -10.34
CA ILE A 469 -26.97 -1.04 -9.78
C ILE A 469 -27.85 -1.04 -8.51
N ASN A 470 -28.50 -2.16 -8.18
CA ASN A 470 -29.41 -2.26 -7.05
C ASN A 470 -28.71 -2.57 -5.71
N MET A 471 -27.44 -2.94 -5.75
CA MET A 471 -26.69 -3.23 -4.54
C MET A 471 -25.95 -1.99 -4.00
N SER A 472 -26.02 -1.77 -2.68
CA SER A 472 -25.23 -0.70 -2.10
C SER A 472 -23.74 -1.00 -2.31
N ARG A 473 -23.00 -0.01 -2.76
CA ARG A 473 -21.57 -0.10 -3.06
C ARG A 473 -20.73 -0.62 -1.89
N ASP A 474 -21.15 -0.30 -0.65
CA ASP A 474 -20.53 -0.75 0.58
C ASP A 474 -20.66 -2.25 0.80
N THR A 475 -21.81 -2.83 0.43
CA THR A 475 -22.05 -4.28 0.53
C THR A 475 -21.23 -5.04 -0.52
N ALA A 476 -21.15 -4.54 -1.75
CA ALA A 476 -20.31 -5.11 -2.80
C ALA A 476 -18.82 -5.05 -2.44
N LEU A 477 -18.35 -3.94 -1.84
CA LEU A 477 -16.98 -3.79 -1.37
C LEU A 477 -16.66 -4.75 -0.20
N ARG A 478 -17.56 -4.90 0.75
CA ARG A 478 -17.38 -5.85 1.87
C ARG A 478 -17.31 -7.30 1.40
N LEU A 479 -18.08 -7.67 0.40
CA LEU A 479 -18.00 -8.98 -0.23
C LEU A 479 -16.75 -9.16 -1.10
N SER A 480 -16.29 -8.11 -1.78
CA SER A 480 -15.07 -8.16 -2.60
C SER A 480 -13.78 -8.29 -1.78
N LEU A 481 -13.84 -8.02 -0.46
CA LEU A 481 -12.71 -8.21 0.45
C LEU A 481 -12.48 -9.68 0.85
N ILE A 482 -13.33 -10.61 0.41
CA ILE A 482 -13.15 -12.06 0.61
C ILE A 482 -12.30 -12.67 -0.53
N HIS A 483 -11.38 -11.91 -1.08
CA HIS A 483 -10.45 -12.37 -2.14
C HIS A 483 -9.15 -12.93 -1.54
N ILE A 484 -9.22 -14.00 -0.81
CA ILE A 484 -8.00 -14.71 -0.37
C ILE A 484 -8.02 -16.13 -0.88
#